data_1741bef82bbb9a33c5653a75bdf2a90f
#
_entry.id   1741bef82bbb9a33c5653a75bdf2a90f
#
_cell.length_a   1.000
_cell.length_b   1.000
_cell.length_c   1.000
_cell.angle_alpha   90.00
_cell.angle_beta   90.00
_cell.angle_gamma   90.00
#
_symmetry.space_group_name_H-M   'P 1'
#
loop_
_entity.id
_entity.type
_entity.pdbx_description
1 polymer ?
#
loop_
_entity_poly.entity_id
_entity_poly.type
_entity_poly.pdbx_seq_one_letter_code
_entity_poly.pdbx_strand_id
1 'polypeptide(L)'
;EEGVRVPDTAGLSGVNELREWVRQASLPAVIKANGTSGGIGVRIVQTREDAEREFLRLQAPPALLRALKRTLVDQDAKLLGPSIWRTPFRMSVQKFVRGCEATSAVACWKGKVVASSHFEVVKKLDETGHATVVRRIENPEMTEAAEKLVRRLNLSGLCGLDFMLEAGTRNAYLIEINPRCTQVGHLALGPGRDIAAALRAAVSEEKVEKTLSVTEKDTIALFPQEWLRDSASPYLRTAYHDVPWDEPELIRACIRARKKRAPWRVQRSGLRSMSAAGAPRA
;
A
#
# COMPACT_ATOMS: atom_id res chain seq x y z
N GLU A 1 17.36 -7.39 13.26
CA GLU A 1 17.58 -7.72 14.66
C GLU A 1 16.39 -8.47 15.27
N GLU A 2 15.15 -8.12 14.91
CA GLU A 2 13.93 -8.81 15.38
C GLU A 2 13.57 -10.06 14.57
N GLY A 3 14.36 -10.41 13.55
CA GLY A 3 14.08 -11.54 12.66
C GLY A 3 12.89 -11.34 11.76
N VAL A 4 12.50 -10.10 11.46
CA VAL A 4 11.53 -9.75 10.43
C VAL A 4 12.29 -9.50 9.14
N ARG A 5 11.89 -10.18 8.06
CA ARG A 5 12.51 -10.01 6.74
C ARG A 5 12.11 -8.67 6.16
N VAL A 6 13.12 -7.88 5.79
CA VAL A 6 12.96 -6.59 5.11
C VAL A 6 13.86 -6.57 3.86
N PRO A 7 13.52 -5.84 2.80
CA PRO A 7 14.45 -5.64 1.71
C PRO A 7 15.66 -4.82 2.18
N ASP A 8 16.84 -5.08 1.58
CA ASP A 8 18.01 -4.26 1.84
C ASP A 8 17.70 -2.79 1.54
N THR A 9 17.91 -1.92 2.54
CA THR A 9 17.45 -0.53 2.53
C THR A 9 18.52 0.38 3.11
N ALA A 10 18.79 1.49 2.42
CA ALA A 10 19.69 2.53 2.89
C ALA A 10 18.99 3.90 2.93
N GLY A 11 19.20 4.66 4.01
CA GLY A 11 18.89 6.09 4.07
C GLY A 11 19.90 6.87 3.24
N LEU A 12 19.44 7.91 2.55
CA LEU A 12 20.26 8.70 1.64
C LEU A 12 20.24 10.17 2.04
N SER A 13 21.42 10.74 2.22
CA SER A 13 21.62 12.19 2.46
C SER A 13 21.81 12.97 1.16
N GLY A 14 22.27 12.30 0.10
CA GLY A 14 22.53 12.94 -1.19
C GLY A 14 22.67 11.96 -2.36
N VAL A 15 22.79 12.52 -3.56
CA VAL A 15 22.88 11.75 -4.81
C VAL A 15 24.15 10.90 -4.90
N ASN A 16 25.23 11.30 -4.25
CA ASN A 16 26.47 10.52 -4.27
C ASN A 16 26.35 9.20 -3.52
N GLU A 17 25.63 9.19 -2.39
CA GLU A 17 25.31 7.95 -1.65
C GLU A 17 24.41 7.04 -2.47
N LEU A 18 23.43 7.61 -3.22
CA LEU A 18 22.62 6.84 -4.16
C LEU A 18 23.49 6.19 -5.25
N ARG A 19 24.43 6.95 -5.85
CA ARG A 19 25.35 6.42 -6.88
C ARG A 19 26.15 5.24 -6.36
N GLU A 20 26.66 5.37 -5.14
CA GLU A 20 27.44 4.32 -4.48
C GLU A 20 26.57 3.08 -4.25
N TRP A 21 25.37 3.26 -3.70
CA TRP A 21 24.45 2.16 -3.45
C TRP A 21 24.05 1.44 -4.75
N VAL A 22 23.68 2.19 -5.80
CA VAL A 22 23.31 1.62 -7.12
C VAL A 22 24.47 0.93 -7.82
N ARG A 23 25.70 1.32 -7.54
CA ARG A 23 26.90 0.66 -8.08
C ARG A 23 27.11 -0.72 -7.46
N GLN A 24 26.79 -0.87 -6.17
CA GLN A 24 26.96 -2.11 -5.41
C GLN A 24 25.73 -3.04 -5.51
N ALA A 25 24.55 -2.47 -5.62
CA ALA A 25 23.29 -3.20 -5.68
C ALA A 25 22.82 -3.43 -7.13
N SER A 26 22.04 -4.49 -7.32
CA SER A 26 21.39 -4.79 -8.60
C SER A 26 20.14 -3.92 -8.80
N LEU A 27 19.95 -3.42 -10.03
CA LEU A 27 18.67 -2.83 -10.47
C LEU A 27 17.68 -3.94 -10.91
N PRO A 28 16.38 -3.72 -10.82
CA PRO A 28 15.72 -2.48 -10.39
C PRO A 28 15.84 -2.19 -8.89
N ALA A 29 15.64 -0.92 -8.51
CA ALA A 29 15.60 -0.46 -7.13
C ALA A 29 14.35 0.41 -6.88
N VAL A 30 14.01 0.61 -5.61
CA VAL A 30 12.90 1.45 -5.18
C VAL A 30 13.44 2.67 -4.44
N ILE A 31 13.14 3.87 -4.93
CA ILE A 31 13.47 5.13 -4.26
C ILE A 31 12.22 5.64 -3.55
N LYS A 32 12.36 6.01 -2.28
CA LYS A 32 11.25 6.51 -1.45
C LYS A 32 11.59 7.86 -0.84
N ALA A 33 10.63 8.79 -0.93
CA ALA A 33 10.65 10.03 -0.19
C ALA A 33 9.88 9.84 1.13
N ASN A 34 10.54 9.97 2.25
CA ASN A 34 9.94 9.76 3.57
C ASN A 34 8.88 10.83 3.89
N GLY A 35 7.83 10.45 4.60
CA GLY A 35 6.74 11.38 4.94
C GLY A 35 5.72 11.61 3.83
N THR A 36 5.79 10.84 2.75
CA THR A 36 4.76 10.78 1.70
C THR A 36 3.80 9.61 1.93
N SER A 37 2.65 9.62 1.26
CA SER A 37 1.64 8.58 1.36
C SER A 37 1.00 8.28 0.01
N GLY A 38 0.37 7.11 -0.12
CA GLY A 38 -0.37 6.71 -1.33
C GLY A 38 0.51 6.53 -2.57
N GLY A 39 1.74 6.09 -2.40
CA GLY A 39 2.67 5.81 -3.50
C GLY A 39 3.26 7.06 -4.19
N ILE A 40 2.85 8.29 -3.80
CA ILE A 40 3.29 9.53 -4.48
C ILE A 40 4.81 9.71 -4.43
N GLY A 41 5.44 9.33 -3.32
CA GLY A 41 6.89 9.45 -3.10
C GLY A 41 7.67 8.18 -3.41
N VAL A 42 7.11 7.22 -4.14
CA VAL A 42 7.76 5.95 -4.47
C VAL A 42 8.03 5.87 -5.96
N ARG A 43 9.23 5.47 -6.34
CA ARG A 43 9.62 5.22 -7.75
C ARG A 43 10.41 3.94 -7.86
N ILE A 44 10.02 3.11 -8.81
CA ILE A 44 10.80 1.94 -9.24
C ILE A 44 11.68 2.41 -10.37
N VAL A 45 12.99 2.26 -10.22
CA VAL A 45 14.00 2.73 -11.17
C VAL A 45 14.73 1.54 -11.80
N GLN A 46 14.91 1.61 -13.12
CA GLN A 46 15.46 0.52 -13.93
C GLN A 46 16.92 0.76 -14.32
N THR A 47 17.36 2.04 -14.38
CA THR A 47 18.69 2.45 -14.78
C THR A 47 19.28 3.41 -13.75
N ARG A 48 20.60 3.62 -13.81
CA ARG A 48 21.33 4.58 -12.94
C ARG A 48 20.87 6.00 -13.19
N GLU A 49 20.68 6.34 -14.45
CA GLU A 49 20.24 7.66 -14.91
C GLU A 49 18.81 7.96 -14.41
N ASP A 50 17.94 6.95 -14.48
CA ASP A 50 16.59 7.06 -13.90
C ASP A 50 16.64 7.27 -12.39
N ALA A 51 17.51 6.53 -11.70
CA ALA A 51 17.66 6.65 -10.25
C ALA A 51 18.08 8.06 -9.83
N GLU A 52 19.08 8.65 -10.49
CA GLU A 52 19.52 10.01 -10.19
C GLU A 52 18.42 11.06 -10.48
N ARG A 53 17.79 10.94 -11.63
CA ARG A 53 16.71 11.85 -12.05
C ARG A 53 15.53 11.83 -11.07
N GLU A 54 15.03 10.63 -10.72
CA GLU A 54 13.91 10.48 -9.81
C GLU A 54 14.27 10.84 -8.36
N PHE A 55 15.50 10.59 -7.92
CA PHE A 55 15.99 11.02 -6.63
C PHE A 55 15.93 12.55 -6.49
N LEU A 56 16.54 13.28 -7.44
CA LEU A 56 16.53 14.75 -7.43
C LEU A 56 15.11 15.32 -7.49
N ARG A 57 14.24 14.69 -8.28
CA ARG A 57 12.83 15.08 -8.39
C ARG A 57 12.05 14.87 -7.09
N LEU A 58 12.24 13.74 -6.42
CA LEU A 58 11.54 13.40 -5.19
C LEU A 58 12.10 14.14 -3.98
N GLN A 59 13.41 14.41 -3.94
CA GLN A 59 14.05 15.15 -2.86
C GLN A 59 13.64 16.63 -2.84
N ALA A 60 13.22 17.17 -4.00
CA ALA A 60 12.85 18.58 -4.12
C ALA A 60 11.77 18.97 -3.11
N PRO A 61 11.91 20.14 -2.45
CA PRO A 61 10.88 20.64 -1.54
C PRO A 61 9.50 20.71 -2.21
N PRO A 62 8.42 20.46 -1.48
CA PRO A 62 7.09 20.53 -2.06
C PRO A 62 6.79 21.96 -2.56
N ALA A 63 6.17 22.07 -3.74
CA ALA A 63 5.78 23.36 -4.30
C ALA A 63 4.76 24.06 -3.37
N LEU A 64 4.97 25.35 -3.10
CA LEU A 64 4.12 26.15 -2.20
C LEU A 64 2.66 26.14 -2.61
N LEU A 65 2.36 26.25 -3.90
CA LEU A 65 1.00 26.14 -4.45
C LEU A 65 0.33 24.82 -4.11
N ARG A 66 1.09 23.70 -4.13
CA ARG A 66 0.59 22.38 -3.76
C ARG A 66 0.33 22.29 -2.27
N ALA A 67 1.21 22.86 -1.44
CA ALA A 67 1.05 22.91 0.00
C ALA A 67 -0.17 23.74 0.40
N LEU A 68 -0.37 24.92 -0.20
CA LEU A 68 -1.52 25.79 0.01
C LEU A 68 -2.83 25.10 -0.41
N LYS A 69 -2.87 24.51 -1.61
CA LYS A 69 -4.05 23.76 -2.07
C LYS A 69 -4.42 22.64 -1.11
N ARG A 70 -3.43 21.86 -0.65
CA ARG A 70 -3.67 20.77 0.29
C ARG A 70 -4.18 21.27 1.64
N THR A 71 -3.65 22.38 2.14
CA THR A 71 -4.12 22.99 3.38
C THR A 71 -5.55 23.50 3.27
N LEU A 72 -5.90 24.14 2.17
CA LEU A 72 -7.22 24.76 1.99
C LEU A 72 -8.31 23.75 1.60
N VAL A 73 -7.97 22.75 0.79
CA VAL A 73 -8.94 21.76 0.26
C VAL A 73 -9.01 20.52 1.13
N ASP A 74 -7.85 19.98 1.54
CA ASP A 74 -7.76 18.71 2.28
C ASP A 74 -7.60 18.93 3.78
N GLN A 75 -7.54 20.19 4.25
CA GLN A 75 -7.29 20.60 5.64
C GLN A 75 -6.02 19.97 6.24
N ASP A 76 -5.00 19.71 5.40
CA ASP A 76 -3.74 19.10 5.77
C ASP A 76 -2.56 20.06 5.58
N ALA A 77 -2.11 20.67 6.67
CA ALA A 77 -1.03 21.67 6.68
C ALA A 77 0.40 21.06 6.70
N LYS A 78 0.56 19.74 6.69
CA LYS A 78 1.87 19.07 6.84
C LYS A 78 2.94 19.50 5.84
N LEU A 79 2.55 19.93 4.65
CA LEU A 79 3.47 20.38 3.61
C LEU A 79 3.81 21.88 3.69
N LEU A 80 3.09 22.68 4.49
CA LEU A 80 3.33 24.15 4.56
C LEU A 80 4.73 24.47 5.08
N GLY A 81 5.10 23.93 6.24
CA GLY A 81 6.43 24.14 6.80
C GLY A 81 7.56 23.76 5.84
N PRO A 82 7.62 22.49 5.38
CA PRO A 82 8.63 22.05 4.41
C PRO A 82 8.65 22.87 3.12
N SER A 83 7.50 23.37 2.66
CA SER A 83 7.40 24.21 1.47
C SER A 83 7.96 25.62 1.67
N ILE A 84 7.65 26.27 2.82
CA ILE A 84 8.11 27.61 3.17
C ILE A 84 9.63 27.60 3.43
N TRP A 85 10.12 26.68 4.25
CA TRP A 85 11.53 26.56 4.59
C TRP A 85 12.35 25.80 3.55
N ARG A 86 11.75 25.42 2.42
CA ARG A 86 12.36 24.66 1.33
C ARG A 86 13.14 23.43 1.82
N THR A 87 12.59 22.75 2.83
CA THR A 87 13.20 21.58 3.42
C THR A 87 13.08 20.39 2.47
N PRO A 88 14.18 19.76 2.02
CA PRO A 88 14.12 18.59 1.16
C PRO A 88 13.54 17.38 1.91
N PHE A 89 12.92 16.48 1.19
CA PHE A 89 12.49 15.22 1.77
C PHE A 89 13.71 14.34 2.11
N ARG A 90 13.63 13.64 3.24
CA ARG A 90 14.57 12.54 3.51
C ARG A 90 14.29 11.41 2.55
N MET A 91 15.35 10.86 1.98
CA MET A 91 15.26 9.84 0.96
C MET A 91 15.76 8.50 1.48
N SER A 92 15.24 7.43 0.91
CA SER A 92 15.79 6.09 1.08
C SER A 92 15.76 5.34 -0.25
N VAL A 93 16.69 4.40 -0.40
CA VAL A 93 16.71 3.45 -1.51
C VAL A 93 16.55 2.05 -0.94
N GLN A 94 15.85 1.21 -1.67
CA GLN A 94 15.51 -0.14 -1.25
C GLN A 94 15.67 -1.11 -2.42
N LYS A 95 16.22 -2.29 -2.16
CA LYS A 95 16.29 -3.38 -3.14
C LYS A 95 14.88 -3.75 -3.59
N PHE A 96 14.70 -3.86 -4.89
CA PHE A 96 13.42 -4.29 -5.45
C PHE A 96 13.19 -5.77 -5.22
N VAL A 97 12.08 -6.14 -4.59
CA VAL A 97 11.64 -7.53 -4.42
C VAL A 97 10.65 -7.86 -5.53
N ARG A 98 11.01 -8.79 -6.40
CA ARG A 98 10.09 -9.28 -7.45
C ARG A 98 9.05 -10.17 -6.83
N GLY A 99 7.77 -9.89 -7.08
CA GLY A 99 6.67 -10.66 -6.50
C GLY A 99 5.35 -9.93 -6.53
N CYS A 100 4.47 -10.27 -5.61
CA CYS A 100 3.19 -9.60 -5.45
C CYS A 100 3.11 -8.86 -4.10
N GLU A 101 2.41 -7.73 -4.12
CA GLU A 101 2.13 -6.99 -2.88
C GLU A 101 1.15 -7.76 -2.02
N ALA A 102 1.34 -7.66 -0.71
CA ALA A 102 0.41 -8.19 0.28
C ALA A 102 0.26 -7.20 1.43
N THR A 103 -0.85 -7.28 2.15
CA THR A 103 -1.13 -6.43 3.31
C THR A 103 -1.72 -7.25 4.44
N SER A 104 -1.38 -6.88 5.66
CA SER A 104 -2.01 -7.42 6.87
C SER A 104 -2.81 -6.32 7.55
N ALA A 105 -4.05 -6.64 7.91
CA ALA A 105 -4.81 -5.87 8.88
C ALA A 105 -4.66 -6.53 10.24
N VAL A 106 -4.24 -5.78 11.24
CA VAL A 106 -3.89 -6.29 12.58
C VAL A 106 -4.61 -5.49 13.65
N ALA A 107 -5.26 -6.18 14.57
CA ALA A 107 -5.71 -5.64 15.85
C ALA A 107 -4.71 -6.05 16.94
N CYS A 108 -4.31 -5.11 17.75
CA CYS A 108 -3.37 -5.35 18.84
C CYS A 108 -3.75 -4.59 20.11
N TRP A 109 -3.39 -5.14 21.23
CA TRP A 109 -3.63 -4.54 22.54
C TRP A 109 -2.47 -4.81 23.50
N LYS A 110 -1.89 -3.76 24.06
CA LYS A 110 -0.76 -3.83 25.00
C LYS A 110 0.37 -4.73 24.50
N GLY A 111 0.79 -4.53 23.24
CA GLY A 111 1.89 -5.26 22.62
C GLY A 111 1.57 -6.71 22.21
N LYS A 112 0.30 -7.10 22.19
CA LYS A 112 -0.15 -8.44 21.76
C LYS A 112 -1.08 -8.33 20.55
N VAL A 113 -0.88 -9.18 19.55
CA VAL A 113 -1.85 -9.36 18.44
C VAL A 113 -3.07 -10.09 18.98
N VAL A 114 -4.25 -9.53 18.77
CA VAL A 114 -5.54 -10.13 19.19
C VAL A 114 -6.32 -10.69 18.02
N ALA A 115 -6.10 -10.18 16.82
CA ALA A 115 -6.58 -10.74 15.56
C ALA A 115 -5.74 -10.21 14.39
N SER A 116 -5.66 -10.97 13.31
CA SER A 116 -5.04 -10.54 12.06
C SER A 116 -5.70 -11.17 10.84
N SER A 117 -5.63 -10.48 9.72
CA SER A 117 -6.04 -10.99 8.41
C SER A 117 -5.02 -10.57 7.36
N HIS A 118 -4.65 -11.49 6.48
CA HIS A 118 -3.63 -11.27 5.46
C HIS A 118 -4.24 -11.39 4.07
N PHE A 119 -3.80 -10.51 3.18
CA PHE A 119 -4.32 -10.42 1.82
C PHE A 119 -3.17 -10.21 0.84
N GLU A 120 -3.20 -10.90 -0.29
CA GLU A 120 -2.40 -10.51 -1.44
C GLU A 120 -3.19 -9.57 -2.35
N VAL A 121 -2.50 -8.66 -3.01
CA VAL A 121 -3.09 -7.68 -3.91
C VAL A 121 -3.24 -8.27 -5.31
N VAL A 122 -4.49 -8.40 -5.76
CA VAL A 122 -4.83 -8.94 -7.08
C VAL A 122 -4.92 -7.84 -8.14
N LYS A 123 -5.48 -6.68 -7.77
CA LYS A 123 -5.56 -5.49 -8.64
C LYS A 123 -5.26 -4.22 -7.84
N LYS A 124 -4.65 -3.26 -8.53
CA LYS A 124 -4.37 -1.92 -8.02
C LYS A 124 -4.96 -0.85 -8.92
N LEU A 125 -5.09 0.34 -8.40
CA LEU A 125 -5.52 1.51 -9.16
C LEU A 125 -4.52 1.83 -10.29
N ASP A 126 -3.23 1.82 -9.94
CA ASP A 126 -2.07 1.99 -10.83
C ASP A 126 -0.86 1.26 -10.23
N GLU A 127 0.32 1.43 -10.82
CA GLU A 127 1.53 0.68 -10.45
C GLU A 127 1.94 0.84 -8.97
N THR A 128 1.78 2.05 -8.42
CA THR A 128 2.13 2.37 -7.01
C THR A 128 0.90 2.75 -6.17
N GLY A 129 -0.28 2.61 -6.74
CA GLY A 129 -1.56 2.95 -6.11
C GLY A 129 -2.06 1.88 -5.15
N HIS A 130 -3.12 2.24 -4.45
CA HIS A 130 -3.75 1.34 -3.48
C HIS A 130 -4.45 0.15 -4.17
N ALA A 131 -4.61 -0.94 -3.43
CA ALA A 131 -5.33 -2.13 -3.87
C ALA A 131 -6.80 -1.83 -4.16
N THR A 132 -7.34 -2.48 -5.18
CA THR A 132 -8.75 -2.41 -5.55
C THR A 132 -9.42 -3.78 -5.49
N VAL A 133 -8.64 -4.85 -5.67
CA VAL A 133 -9.06 -6.24 -5.44
C VAL A 133 -7.97 -6.93 -4.63
N VAL A 134 -8.38 -7.61 -3.58
CA VAL A 134 -7.50 -8.39 -2.71
C VAL A 134 -7.98 -9.84 -2.65
N ARG A 135 -7.07 -10.75 -2.32
CA ARG A 135 -7.40 -12.14 -2.03
C ARG A 135 -6.85 -12.51 -0.66
N ARG A 136 -7.71 -13.06 0.21
CA ARG A 136 -7.32 -13.58 1.51
C ARG A 136 -6.33 -14.71 1.34
N ILE A 137 -5.29 -14.69 2.15
CA ILE A 137 -4.24 -15.72 2.19
C ILE A 137 -3.87 -16.06 3.62
N GLU A 138 -3.29 -17.22 3.81
CA GLU A 138 -2.57 -17.59 5.02
C GLU A 138 -1.07 -17.53 4.72
N ASN A 139 -0.33 -16.80 5.56
CA ASN A 139 1.13 -16.71 5.46
C ASN A 139 1.75 -16.61 6.86
N PRO A 140 2.39 -17.69 7.35
CA PRO A 140 2.97 -17.74 8.69
C PRO A 140 4.05 -16.66 8.92
N GLU A 141 4.85 -16.31 7.90
CA GLU A 141 5.86 -15.26 8.01
C GLU A 141 5.23 -13.88 8.26
N MET A 142 4.09 -13.57 7.61
CA MET A 142 3.36 -12.32 7.85
C MET A 142 2.78 -12.29 9.26
N THR A 143 2.25 -13.41 9.76
CA THR A 143 1.75 -13.53 11.13
C THR A 143 2.87 -13.30 12.14
N GLU A 144 3.97 -14.00 11.99
CA GLU A 144 5.14 -13.88 12.88
C GLU A 144 5.73 -12.46 12.87
N ALA A 145 5.82 -11.83 11.69
CA ALA A 145 6.27 -10.45 11.56
C ALA A 145 5.34 -9.48 12.32
N ALA A 146 4.01 -9.66 12.20
CA ALA A 146 3.04 -8.87 12.94
C ALA A 146 3.20 -8.99 14.45
N GLU A 147 3.34 -10.22 14.97
CA GLU A 147 3.54 -10.48 16.39
C GLU A 147 4.83 -9.86 16.93
N LYS A 148 5.95 -10.01 16.22
CA LYS A 148 7.25 -9.43 16.58
C LYS A 148 7.20 -7.91 16.63
N LEU A 149 6.63 -7.27 15.60
CA LEU A 149 6.54 -5.82 15.49
C LEU A 149 5.60 -5.22 16.53
N VAL A 150 4.42 -5.82 16.70
CA VAL A 150 3.43 -5.38 17.70
C VAL A 150 4.02 -5.43 19.10
N ARG A 151 4.72 -6.51 19.46
CA ARG A 151 5.39 -6.68 20.74
C ARG A 151 6.54 -5.69 20.89
N ARG A 152 7.42 -5.56 19.91
CA ARG A 152 8.61 -4.69 19.97
C ARG A 152 8.26 -3.23 20.11
N LEU A 153 7.19 -2.78 19.44
CA LEU A 153 6.71 -1.40 19.46
C LEU A 153 5.63 -1.14 20.52
N ASN A 154 5.24 -2.17 21.27
CA ASN A 154 4.19 -2.13 22.27
C ASN A 154 2.89 -1.48 21.75
N LEU A 155 2.47 -1.89 20.55
CA LEU A 155 1.34 -1.27 19.86
C LEU A 155 0.00 -1.63 20.53
N SER A 156 -0.93 -0.68 20.46
CA SER A 156 -2.35 -0.87 20.82
C SER A 156 -3.23 -0.19 19.76
N GLY A 157 -4.28 -0.85 19.32
CA GLY A 157 -5.20 -0.35 18.31
C GLY A 157 -5.19 -1.17 17.02
N LEU A 158 -5.51 -0.51 15.91
CA LEU A 158 -5.48 -1.11 14.57
C LEU A 158 -4.22 -0.64 13.83
N CYS A 159 -3.54 -1.56 13.18
CA CYS A 159 -2.43 -1.25 12.30
C CYS A 159 -2.47 -2.10 11.03
N GLY A 160 -1.79 -1.63 9.99
CA GLY A 160 -1.55 -2.35 8.76
C GLY A 160 -0.06 -2.56 8.51
N LEU A 161 0.28 -3.70 7.95
CA LEU A 161 1.64 -4.04 7.55
C LEU A 161 1.63 -4.39 6.07
N ASP A 162 2.46 -3.71 5.28
CA ASP A 162 2.54 -3.96 3.85
C ASP A 162 3.80 -4.75 3.52
N PHE A 163 3.66 -5.76 2.67
CA PHE A 163 4.69 -6.73 2.32
C PHE A 163 4.84 -6.85 0.80
N MET A 164 6.02 -7.30 0.38
CA MET A 164 6.23 -7.96 -0.91
C MET A 164 6.42 -9.45 -0.68
N LEU A 165 5.57 -10.27 -1.28
CA LEU A 165 5.74 -11.74 -1.32
C LEU A 165 6.60 -12.08 -2.52
N GLU A 166 7.81 -12.54 -2.26
CA GLU A 166 8.80 -12.86 -3.28
C GLU A 166 8.31 -13.95 -4.24
N ALA A 167 8.53 -13.74 -5.52
CA ALA A 167 8.16 -14.73 -6.55
C ALA A 167 8.96 -16.04 -6.36
N GLY A 168 8.27 -17.15 -6.42
CA GLY A 168 8.85 -18.49 -6.25
C GLY A 168 8.90 -18.97 -4.80
N THR A 169 9.44 -18.18 -3.87
CA THR A 169 9.59 -18.57 -2.46
C THR A 169 8.38 -18.22 -1.60
N ARG A 170 7.64 -17.17 -1.96
CA ARG A 170 6.57 -16.56 -1.16
C ARG A 170 7.04 -15.97 0.17
N ASN A 171 8.36 -15.80 0.36
CA ASN A 171 8.92 -15.09 1.51
C ASN A 171 8.33 -13.68 1.64
N ALA A 172 7.92 -13.29 2.86
CA ALA A 172 7.28 -12.03 3.11
C ALA A 172 8.30 -10.95 3.52
N TYR A 173 8.56 -10.00 2.64
CA TYR A 173 9.41 -8.85 2.91
C TYR A 173 8.54 -7.67 3.37
N LEU A 174 8.68 -7.25 4.63
CA LEU A 174 8.00 -6.06 5.15
C LEU A 174 8.55 -4.80 4.47
N ILE A 175 7.66 -3.97 3.93
CA ILE A 175 8.01 -2.72 3.22
C ILE A 175 7.45 -1.46 3.88
N GLU A 176 6.39 -1.58 4.68
CA GLU A 176 5.78 -0.43 5.37
C GLU A 176 4.98 -0.87 6.61
N ILE A 177 4.97 -0.01 7.63
CA ILE A 177 4.11 -0.12 8.82
C ILE A 177 3.18 1.08 8.84
N ASN A 178 1.88 0.82 8.86
CA ASN A 178 0.83 1.83 8.95
C ASN A 178 0.19 1.78 10.35
N PRO A 179 0.52 2.68 11.31
CA PRO A 179 -0.05 2.67 12.66
C PRO A 179 -1.48 3.23 12.66
N ARG A 180 -2.33 2.71 11.82
CA ARG A 180 -3.74 3.08 11.63
C ARG A 180 -4.51 1.95 10.96
N CYS A 181 -5.83 2.01 11.02
CA CYS A 181 -6.67 1.14 10.21
C CYS A 181 -6.37 1.34 8.70
N THR A 182 -6.23 0.25 7.98
CA THR A 182 -6.08 0.23 6.53
C THR A 182 -7.39 -0.16 5.84
N GLN A 183 -7.41 -0.07 4.51
CA GLN A 183 -8.63 -0.25 3.72
C GLN A 183 -9.31 -1.62 3.83
N VAL A 184 -8.64 -2.63 4.38
CA VAL A 184 -9.18 -3.98 4.60
C VAL A 184 -9.55 -4.24 6.06
N GLY A 185 -9.34 -3.26 6.94
CA GLY A 185 -9.50 -3.44 8.40
C GLY A 185 -10.95 -3.45 8.90
N HIS A 186 -11.91 -3.13 8.06
CA HIS A 186 -13.34 -3.17 8.38
C HIS A 186 -14.01 -4.51 8.02
N LEU A 187 -13.28 -5.40 7.34
CA LEU A 187 -13.82 -6.68 6.87
C LEU A 187 -14.02 -7.65 8.05
N ALA A 188 -15.25 -7.97 8.35
CA ALA A 188 -15.60 -8.99 9.34
C ALA A 188 -15.49 -10.39 8.72
N LEU A 189 -14.35 -11.05 8.87
CA LEU A 189 -14.04 -12.33 8.21
C LEU A 189 -14.10 -13.54 9.16
N GLY A 190 -14.91 -13.44 10.22
CA GLY A 190 -15.13 -14.50 11.18
C GLY A 190 -14.11 -14.53 12.33
N PRO A 191 -14.16 -15.57 13.17
CA PRO A 191 -13.35 -15.65 14.39
C PRO A 191 -11.84 -15.52 14.12
N GLY A 192 -11.17 -14.68 14.90
CA GLY A 192 -9.73 -14.38 14.77
C GLY A 192 -9.36 -13.50 13.57
N ARG A 193 -10.32 -13.15 12.70
CA ARG A 193 -10.13 -12.34 11.49
C ARG A 193 -11.02 -11.09 11.44
N ASP A 194 -11.93 -10.92 12.40
CA ASP A 194 -12.66 -9.68 12.63
C ASP A 194 -11.85 -8.81 13.60
N ILE A 195 -10.99 -7.96 13.01
CA ILE A 195 -10.04 -7.18 13.81
C ILE A 195 -10.73 -6.10 14.65
N ALA A 196 -11.88 -5.58 14.20
CA ALA A 196 -12.63 -4.58 14.94
C ALA A 196 -13.31 -5.19 16.18
N ALA A 197 -13.98 -6.32 16.03
CA ALA A 197 -14.60 -7.04 17.14
C ALA A 197 -13.57 -7.54 18.14
N ALA A 198 -12.42 -8.06 17.67
CA ALA A 198 -11.35 -8.54 18.53
C ALA A 198 -10.71 -7.40 19.34
N LEU A 199 -10.50 -6.22 18.74
CA LEU A 199 -9.99 -5.06 19.46
C LEU A 199 -10.99 -4.58 20.51
N ARG A 200 -12.28 -4.48 20.16
CA ARG A 200 -13.34 -4.11 21.11
C ARG A 200 -13.32 -5.02 22.33
N ALA A 201 -13.33 -6.33 22.10
CA ALA A 201 -13.31 -7.30 23.18
C ALA A 201 -12.06 -7.20 24.06
N ALA A 202 -10.88 -6.96 23.46
CA ALA A 202 -9.63 -6.79 24.21
C ALA A 202 -9.60 -5.50 25.05
N VAL A 203 -10.28 -4.43 24.60
CA VAL A 203 -10.36 -3.15 25.32
C VAL A 203 -11.40 -3.21 26.44
N SER A 204 -12.57 -3.83 26.19
CA SER A 204 -13.65 -3.94 27.16
C SER A 204 -13.49 -5.12 28.13
N GLU A 205 -12.47 -5.96 27.93
CA GLU A 205 -12.24 -7.20 28.69
C GLU A 205 -13.42 -8.22 28.57
N GLU A 206 -14.22 -8.08 27.51
CA GLU A 206 -15.31 -8.97 27.19
C GLU A 206 -14.85 -10.17 26.37
N LYS A 207 -15.67 -11.22 26.34
CA LYS A 207 -15.42 -12.33 25.41
C LYS A 207 -15.72 -11.89 23.99
N VAL A 208 -14.87 -12.31 23.06
CA VAL A 208 -15.12 -12.10 21.62
C VAL A 208 -16.39 -12.87 21.27
N GLU A 209 -17.44 -12.15 20.87
CA GLU A 209 -18.63 -12.78 20.29
C GLU A 209 -18.24 -13.49 18.99
N LYS A 210 -18.89 -14.62 18.70
CA LYS A 210 -18.71 -15.32 17.42
C LYS A 210 -19.28 -14.43 16.31
N THR A 211 -18.39 -13.68 15.65
CA THR A 211 -18.77 -12.93 14.46
C THR A 211 -18.86 -13.88 13.27
N LEU A 212 -19.93 -13.73 12.48
CA LEU A 212 -20.06 -14.45 11.22
C LEU A 212 -19.20 -13.77 10.16
N SER A 213 -18.62 -14.58 9.28
CA SER A 213 -17.93 -14.02 8.11
C SER A 213 -18.94 -13.35 7.17
N VAL A 214 -18.61 -12.13 6.71
CA VAL A 214 -19.44 -11.44 5.69
C VAL A 214 -19.42 -12.15 4.34
N THR A 215 -18.46 -13.03 4.12
CA THR A 215 -18.31 -13.81 2.89
C THR A 215 -17.45 -15.05 3.10
N GLU A 216 -17.77 -16.10 2.35
CA GLU A 216 -16.92 -17.28 2.22
C GLU A 216 -15.94 -17.17 1.04
N LYS A 217 -16.05 -16.12 0.21
CA LYS A 217 -15.14 -15.87 -0.91
C LYS A 217 -13.82 -15.32 -0.41
N ASP A 218 -12.71 -15.88 -0.90
CA ASP A 218 -11.39 -15.35 -0.59
C ASP A 218 -11.06 -14.06 -1.35
N THR A 219 -11.64 -13.88 -2.55
CA THR A 219 -11.39 -12.69 -3.36
C THR A 219 -12.43 -11.62 -3.06
N ILE A 220 -11.96 -10.41 -2.79
CA ILE A 220 -12.75 -9.26 -2.36
C ILE A 220 -12.46 -8.08 -3.29
N ALA A 221 -13.51 -7.55 -3.92
CA ALA A 221 -13.46 -6.30 -4.67
C ALA A 221 -13.83 -5.14 -3.73
N LEU A 222 -12.85 -4.29 -3.43
CA LEU A 222 -13.02 -3.20 -2.46
C LEU A 222 -13.89 -2.07 -3.05
N PHE A 223 -14.92 -1.67 -2.32
CA PHE A 223 -15.76 -0.53 -2.67
C PHE A 223 -15.24 0.77 -2.01
N PRO A 224 -15.20 1.89 -2.71
CA PRO A 224 -15.61 2.09 -4.10
C PRO A 224 -14.45 1.88 -5.11
N GLN A 225 -13.29 1.41 -4.67
CA GLN A 225 -12.02 1.44 -5.40
C GLN A 225 -12.11 0.67 -6.72
N GLU A 226 -12.56 -0.59 -6.70
CA GLU A 226 -12.63 -1.41 -7.93
C GLU A 226 -13.68 -0.88 -8.90
N TRP A 227 -14.85 -0.47 -8.39
CA TRP A 227 -15.88 0.14 -9.23
C TRP A 227 -15.42 1.47 -9.87
N LEU A 228 -14.60 2.26 -9.16
CA LEU A 228 -14.04 3.50 -9.70
C LEU A 228 -12.95 3.23 -10.73
N ARG A 229 -12.13 2.19 -10.53
CA ARG A 229 -11.07 1.76 -11.43
C ARG A 229 -11.66 1.24 -12.75
N ASP A 230 -12.60 0.33 -12.65
CA ASP A 230 -13.23 -0.32 -13.80
C ASP A 230 -14.66 -0.78 -13.45
N SER A 231 -15.65 -0.04 -13.92
CA SER A 231 -17.06 -0.35 -13.65
C SER A 231 -17.57 -1.60 -14.39
N ALA A 232 -16.81 -2.14 -15.33
CA ALA A 232 -17.09 -3.38 -16.04
C ALA A 232 -16.25 -4.57 -15.52
N SER A 233 -15.46 -4.35 -14.48
CA SER A 233 -14.59 -5.37 -13.92
C SER A 233 -15.34 -6.66 -13.57
N PRO A 234 -14.83 -7.83 -13.98
CA PRO A 234 -15.44 -9.11 -13.64
C PRO A 234 -15.47 -9.36 -12.13
N TYR A 235 -14.53 -8.79 -11.36
CA TYR A 235 -14.48 -8.94 -9.91
C TYR A 235 -15.69 -8.36 -9.19
N LEU A 236 -16.36 -7.35 -9.77
CA LEU A 236 -17.60 -6.80 -9.18
C LEU A 236 -18.74 -7.83 -9.14
N ARG A 237 -18.64 -8.93 -9.90
CA ARG A 237 -19.64 -10.01 -9.97
C ARG A 237 -19.12 -11.32 -9.40
N THR A 238 -17.85 -11.66 -9.62
CA THR A 238 -17.27 -12.97 -9.25
C THR A 238 -16.69 -12.99 -7.84
N ALA A 239 -16.15 -11.86 -7.35
CA ALA A 239 -15.66 -11.70 -5.99
C ALA A 239 -16.77 -11.31 -5.01
N TYR A 240 -16.46 -11.23 -3.72
CA TYR A 240 -17.27 -10.46 -2.78
C TYR A 240 -17.07 -8.99 -3.06
N HIS A 241 -18.12 -8.27 -3.41
CA HIS A 241 -18.06 -6.83 -3.62
C HIS A 241 -18.47 -6.14 -2.32
N ASP A 242 -17.52 -5.51 -1.68
CA ASP A 242 -17.59 -4.90 -0.36
C ASP A 242 -18.35 -3.57 -0.37
N VAL A 243 -19.64 -3.63 -0.76
CA VAL A 243 -20.51 -2.44 -0.78
C VAL A 243 -21.23 -2.32 0.57
N PRO A 244 -21.13 -1.16 1.26
CA PRO A 244 -21.82 -0.93 2.53
C PRO A 244 -23.33 -0.67 2.29
N TRP A 245 -24.10 -1.72 2.04
CA TRP A 245 -25.51 -1.61 1.65
C TRP A 245 -26.41 -0.98 2.74
N ASP A 246 -25.97 -1.07 3.98
CA ASP A 246 -26.58 -0.47 5.18
C ASP A 246 -26.30 1.04 5.31
N GLU A 247 -25.37 1.58 4.48
CA GLU A 247 -24.97 2.99 4.47
C GLU A 247 -25.33 3.69 3.13
N PRO A 248 -26.64 3.84 2.80
CA PRO A 248 -27.06 4.33 1.49
C PRO A 248 -26.59 5.75 1.18
N GLU A 249 -26.41 6.61 2.19
CA GLU A 249 -25.90 7.96 2.00
C GLU A 249 -24.43 7.96 1.59
N LEU A 250 -23.62 7.07 2.14
CA LEU A 250 -22.23 6.89 1.75
C LEU A 250 -22.14 6.44 0.28
N ILE A 251 -22.96 5.45 -0.10
CA ILE A 251 -23.03 4.98 -1.49
C ILE A 251 -23.42 6.12 -2.43
N ARG A 252 -24.45 6.90 -2.11
CA ARG A 252 -24.88 8.07 -2.90
C ARG A 252 -23.77 9.12 -3.00
N ALA A 253 -23.01 9.36 -1.92
CA ALA A 253 -21.88 10.27 -1.93
C ALA A 253 -20.77 9.79 -2.86
N CYS A 254 -20.43 8.52 -2.84
CA CYS A 254 -19.44 7.91 -3.76
C CYS A 254 -19.87 8.03 -5.23
N ILE A 255 -21.15 7.77 -5.53
CA ILE A 255 -21.71 7.91 -6.89
C ILE A 255 -21.65 9.37 -7.36
N ARG A 256 -22.00 10.35 -6.51
CA ARG A 256 -21.91 11.78 -6.83
C ARG A 256 -20.46 12.22 -7.05
N ALA A 257 -19.53 11.74 -6.22
CA ALA A 257 -18.11 12.05 -6.36
C ALA A 257 -17.50 11.52 -7.67
N ARG A 258 -17.93 10.35 -8.14
CA ARG A 258 -17.54 9.82 -9.46
C ARG A 258 -17.98 10.73 -10.60
N LYS A 259 -19.21 11.23 -10.58
CA LYS A 259 -19.75 12.12 -11.63
C LYS A 259 -19.00 13.46 -11.71
N LYS A 260 -18.46 13.96 -10.59
CA LYS A 260 -17.68 15.21 -10.52
C LYS A 260 -16.21 15.04 -10.93
N ARG A 261 -15.67 13.83 -10.85
CA ARG A 261 -14.32 13.53 -11.34
C ARG A 261 -14.42 13.38 -12.85
N ALA A 262 -13.85 14.34 -13.60
CA ALA A 262 -13.64 14.18 -15.04
C ALA A 262 -12.96 12.83 -15.29
N PRO A 263 -13.22 12.15 -16.45
CA PRO A 263 -12.69 10.84 -16.72
C PRO A 263 -11.18 10.85 -16.48
N TRP A 264 -10.69 9.96 -15.62
CA TRP A 264 -9.28 9.70 -15.42
C TRP A 264 -8.69 9.46 -16.81
N ARG A 265 -7.93 10.42 -17.30
CA ARG A 265 -7.07 10.18 -18.45
C ARG A 265 -6.14 9.04 -18.00
N VAL A 266 -6.44 7.84 -18.44
CA VAL A 266 -5.47 6.76 -18.51
C VAL A 266 -4.32 7.35 -19.30
N GLN A 267 -3.27 7.76 -18.63
CA GLN A 267 -2.00 8.06 -19.25
C GLN A 267 -1.56 6.74 -19.89
N ARG A 268 -1.88 6.59 -21.16
CA ARG A 268 -1.33 5.52 -21.99
C ARG A 268 0.19 5.72 -21.92
N SER A 269 0.84 4.97 -21.03
CA SER A 269 2.27 4.70 -21.13
C SER A 269 2.47 4.12 -22.52
N GLY A 270 3.20 4.87 -23.36
CA GLY A 270 3.48 4.48 -24.74
C GLY A 270 4.33 3.23 -24.78
N LEU A 271 3.71 2.08 -24.80
CA LEU A 271 4.27 0.88 -25.40
C LEU A 271 4.29 1.11 -26.90
N ARG A 272 5.36 1.71 -27.41
CA ARG A 272 5.72 1.57 -28.81
C ARG A 272 5.96 0.08 -29.03
N SER A 273 5.04 -0.56 -29.76
CA SER A 273 5.24 -1.86 -30.36
C SER A 273 6.52 -1.81 -31.19
N MET A 274 7.55 -2.53 -30.76
CA MET A 274 8.63 -2.92 -31.65
C MET A 274 8.06 -3.98 -32.59
N SER A 275 7.63 -3.53 -33.74
CA SER A 275 7.32 -4.35 -34.90
C SER A 275 8.55 -5.19 -35.26
N ALA A 276 8.37 -6.47 -35.29
CA ALA A 276 9.31 -7.43 -35.81
C ALA A 276 9.60 -7.11 -37.30
N ALA A 277 10.83 -6.72 -37.57
CA ALA A 277 11.35 -6.68 -38.94
C ALA A 277 12.34 -7.84 -39.09
N GLY A 278 12.11 -8.64 -40.16
CA GLY A 278 13.16 -9.38 -40.83
C GLY A 278 13.21 -10.88 -40.62
N ALA A 279 12.42 -11.64 -41.31
CA ALA A 279 12.82 -12.99 -41.77
C ALA A 279 13.52 -12.88 -43.13
N PRO A 280 14.72 -13.44 -43.33
CA PRO A 280 15.31 -13.54 -44.65
C PRO A 280 14.65 -14.67 -45.42
N ARG A 281 14.31 -14.35 -46.68
CA ARG A 281 13.98 -15.34 -47.71
C ARG A 281 15.26 -16.01 -48.22
N ALA A 282 15.27 -17.28 -48.24
CA ALA A 282 15.96 -18.13 -49.22
C ALA A 282 15.13 -19.39 -49.40
#